data_5ceb24fc4ca04f4266a17c4118f55ee7
#
_entry.id   5ceb24fc4ca04f4266a17c4118f55ee7
#
_cell.length_a   1.000
_cell.length_b   1.000
_cell.length_c   1.000
_cell.angle_alpha   90.00
_cell.angle_beta   90.00
_cell.angle_gamma   90.00
#
_symmetry.space_group_name_H-M   'P 1'
#
loop_
_entity.id
_entity.type
_entity.pdbx_description
1 polymer ?
#
loop_
_entity_poly.entity_id
_entity_poly.type
_entity_poly.pdbx_seq_one_letter_code
_entity_poly.pdbx_strand_id
1 'polypeptide(L)'
;CRKMPWGDKEKSFVVFGEESDTCGKFDVDIYVEPGSSFEIGIFSARVILSYYDQLLEGAEKIWTPFGVRPLLWKIEEDHASFWETAIPEEKRLTEDFPLCIEPGRYHHFGYETDGKTVRLFIDRKIVREVEIPSFPAVSSVTTVTEDEIFIKLVNMEGKTDPIEISLDCGVEREYEAVLLTGEKTAENTFEEPEKVSDKTVKMEGASKKFIYEAPAYSVSVLRLKKKQAFNPYLPSWEYIPDGEPYVFGDRVYVYGSHDFYNGHVFCLGDYVCWSAPVDNLADWRYEGVIYPKTEDPLNRDGKMCLYAPDVTVGPDGRYYLYYVLDHVSVVSVAVSDTPAGKYEFYGYVHDKKGDRLGERPGDEPQFDPGVLTEGARTYLYTGFCGRGDKTRHGAMATVLGPDMITIEEEPVFVAPGGEYADGTGYEGHAFFEAPSIRKIGNTYYLIYSSSVMHELCYATSEKPTGKFTYRGVLVSNCDMHIDTYK
;
A
#
# COMPACT_ATOMS: atom_id res chain seq x y z
N CYS A 1 -29.34 -2.59 -45.98
CA CYS A 1 -27.93 -2.99 -46.14
C CYS A 1 -27.12 -1.76 -46.56
N ARG A 2 -26.26 -1.23 -45.70
CA ARG A 2 -25.32 -0.14 -46.07
C ARG A 2 -23.94 -0.74 -46.20
N LYS A 3 -23.37 -0.72 -47.42
CA LYS A 3 -21.96 -0.95 -47.63
C LYS A 3 -21.23 0.28 -47.07
N MET A 4 -20.46 0.12 -46.00
CA MET A 4 -19.65 1.22 -45.49
C MET A 4 -18.54 1.54 -46.47
N PRO A 5 -18.31 2.81 -46.89
CA PRO A 5 -17.38 3.16 -47.96
C PRO A 5 -15.90 3.11 -47.53
N TRP A 6 -15.59 2.79 -46.29
CA TRP A 6 -14.28 2.80 -45.68
C TRP A 6 -14.00 1.60 -44.79
N GLY A 7 -14.30 0.43 -45.25
CA GLY A 7 -13.87 -0.81 -44.62
C GLY A 7 -12.61 -1.35 -45.29
N ASP A 8 -11.97 -2.29 -44.62
CA ASP A 8 -10.98 -3.14 -45.26
C ASP A 8 -11.56 -3.70 -46.54
N LYS A 9 -10.86 -3.56 -47.66
CA LYS A 9 -11.34 -3.97 -48.97
C LYS A 9 -11.62 -5.47 -49.06
N GLU A 10 -11.12 -6.26 -48.14
CA GLU A 10 -11.24 -7.71 -48.08
C GLU A 10 -12.38 -8.21 -47.16
N LYS A 11 -12.99 -7.36 -46.33
CA LYS A 11 -14.08 -7.76 -45.42
C LYS A 11 -15.34 -6.94 -45.70
N SER A 12 -16.45 -7.60 -45.92
CA SER A 12 -17.76 -6.99 -46.00
C SER A 12 -18.65 -7.43 -44.84
N PHE A 13 -19.35 -6.50 -44.21
CA PHE A 13 -20.27 -6.82 -43.13
C PHE A 13 -21.60 -6.10 -43.27
N VAL A 14 -22.63 -6.68 -42.62
CA VAL A 14 -23.99 -6.17 -42.59
C VAL A 14 -24.44 -6.14 -41.13
N VAL A 15 -25.06 -5.04 -40.71
CA VAL A 15 -25.62 -4.87 -39.36
C VAL A 15 -27.14 -4.94 -39.43
N PHE A 16 -27.73 -5.69 -38.52
CA PHE A 16 -29.18 -5.88 -38.34
C PHE A 16 -29.58 -5.62 -36.90
N GLY A 17 -30.82 -5.16 -36.67
CA GLY A 17 -31.39 -4.94 -35.35
C GLY A 17 -31.03 -3.57 -34.74
N GLU A 18 -31.47 -3.38 -33.52
CA GLU A 18 -31.23 -2.19 -32.72
C GLU A 18 -30.12 -2.48 -31.68
N GLU A 19 -29.41 -1.44 -31.27
CA GLU A 19 -28.26 -1.54 -30.35
C GLU A 19 -28.64 -2.03 -28.95
N SER A 20 -29.92 -1.99 -28.57
CA SER A 20 -30.44 -2.40 -27.26
C SER A 20 -30.93 -3.84 -27.15
N ASP A 21 -30.91 -4.60 -28.24
CA ASP A 21 -31.48 -5.94 -28.28
C ASP A 21 -30.57 -6.94 -27.55
N THR A 22 -31.02 -7.46 -26.41
CA THR A 22 -30.34 -8.49 -25.64
C THR A 22 -30.97 -9.89 -25.77
N CYS A 23 -32.18 -9.95 -26.33
CA CYS A 23 -32.92 -11.19 -26.60
C CYS A 23 -33.46 -11.09 -28.01
N GLY A 24 -33.52 -12.22 -28.70
CA GLY A 24 -34.11 -12.22 -30.04
C GLY A 24 -33.70 -13.39 -30.90
N LYS A 25 -34.18 -13.32 -32.10
CA LYS A 25 -33.88 -14.30 -33.16
C LYS A 25 -33.45 -13.55 -34.42
N PHE A 26 -32.36 -14.04 -34.99
CA PHE A 26 -31.85 -13.57 -36.27
C PHE A 26 -31.68 -14.75 -37.20
N ASP A 27 -32.08 -14.59 -38.47
CA ASP A 27 -31.85 -15.56 -39.49
C ASP A 27 -31.56 -14.90 -40.86
N VAL A 28 -30.76 -15.58 -41.67
CA VAL A 28 -30.29 -15.07 -42.98
C VAL A 28 -29.92 -16.23 -43.90
N ASP A 29 -30.25 -16.10 -45.19
CA ASP A 29 -29.76 -17.02 -46.21
C ASP A 29 -28.42 -16.56 -46.77
N ILE A 30 -27.38 -17.38 -46.61
CA ILE A 30 -26.02 -17.11 -47.08
C ILE A 30 -25.62 -18.13 -48.14
N TYR A 31 -25.17 -17.66 -49.29
CA TYR A 31 -24.54 -18.53 -50.30
C TYR A 31 -23.11 -18.80 -49.89
N VAL A 32 -22.78 -20.07 -49.62
CA VAL A 32 -21.48 -20.51 -49.17
C VAL A 32 -20.64 -20.96 -50.36
N GLU A 33 -19.56 -20.23 -50.65
CA GLU A 33 -18.58 -20.64 -51.65
C GLU A 33 -17.59 -21.66 -51.07
N PRO A 34 -16.98 -22.54 -51.89
CA PRO A 34 -15.97 -23.47 -51.40
C PRO A 34 -14.80 -22.74 -50.75
N GLY A 35 -14.41 -23.14 -49.51
CA GLY A 35 -13.34 -22.55 -48.75
C GLY A 35 -13.66 -21.16 -48.14
N SER A 36 -14.93 -20.76 -48.10
CA SER A 36 -15.33 -19.51 -47.47
C SER A 36 -15.40 -19.62 -45.94
N SER A 37 -15.04 -18.55 -45.23
CA SER A 37 -15.29 -18.35 -43.80
C SER A 37 -16.04 -17.05 -43.56
N PHE A 38 -16.86 -17.02 -42.52
CA PHE A 38 -17.58 -15.82 -42.13
C PHE A 38 -17.86 -15.78 -40.63
N GLU A 39 -18.26 -14.61 -40.17
CA GLU A 39 -18.55 -14.37 -38.79
C GLU A 39 -19.98 -13.88 -38.59
N ILE A 40 -20.67 -14.37 -37.55
CA ILE A 40 -21.97 -13.87 -37.13
C ILE A 40 -21.84 -13.25 -35.76
N GLY A 41 -21.84 -11.91 -35.69
CA GLY A 41 -21.80 -11.15 -34.45
C GLY A 41 -23.16 -11.13 -33.77
N ILE A 42 -23.16 -11.33 -32.45
CA ILE A 42 -24.32 -11.29 -31.59
C ILE A 42 -24.09 -10.18 -30.56
N PHE A 43 -25.04 -9.26 -30.43
CA PHE A 43 -24.95 -8.09 -29.53
C PHE A 43 -23.79 -7.15 -29.83
N SER A 44 -23.19 -7.21 -31.02
CA SER A 44 -22.08 -6.36 -31.39
C SER A 44 -22.17 -5.89 -32.82
N ALA A 45 -21.79 -4.65 -33.04
CA ALA A 45 -21.43 -4.16 -34.36
C ALA A 45 -19.93 -3.96 -34.40
N ARG A 46 -19.23 -4.65 -35.29
CA ARG A 46 -17.83 -4.36 -35.59
C ARG A 46 -17.78 -3.14 -36.48
N VAL A 47 -17.49 -1.98 -35.87
CA VAL A 47 -17.34 -0.73 -36.62
C VAL A 47 -15.87 -0.49 -36.87
N ILE A 48 -15.41 -0.67 -38.11
CA ILE A 48 -14.10 -0.19 -38.52
C ILE A 48 -14.25 1.31 -38.78
N LEU A 49 -13.83 2.11 -37.80
CA LEU A 49 -13.77 3.57 -37.94
C LEU A 49 -12.49 3.96 -38.66
N SER A 50 -12.43 3.81 -39.98
CA SER A 50 -11.28 4.19 -40.80
C SER A 50 -10.87 5.67 -40.68
N TYR A 51 -11.76 6.55 -40.25
CA TYR A 51 -11.46 7.95 -40.01
C TYR A 51 -10.60 8.15 -38.75
N TYR A 52 -10.70 7.26 -37.76
CA TYR A 52 -9.86 7.29 -36.56
C TYR A 52 -8.60 6.44 -36.70
N ASP A 53 -8.53 5.53 -37.66
CA ASP A 53 -7.34 4.72 -37.95
C ASP A 53 -6.16 5.57 -38.46
N GLN A 54 -6.42 6.73 -39.05
CA GLN A 54 -5.37 7.70 -39.38
C GLN A 54 -4.77 8.38 -38.14
N LEU A 55 -5.44 8.31 -36.97
CA LEU A 55 -4.97 8.90 -35.72
C LEU A 55 -4.48 7.85 -34.73
N LEU A 56 -4.84 6.57 -34.91
CA LEU A 56 -4.52 5.47 -34.04
C LEU A 56 -4.21 4.24 -34.92
N GLU A 57 -2.97 4.14 -35.41
CA GLU A 57 -2.51 3.00 -36.22
C GLU A 57 -2.99 1.66 -35.63
N GLY A 58 -3.85 0.95 -36.36
CA GLY A 58 -4.19 -0.45 -36.13
C GLY A 58 -5.25 -0.77 -35.06
N ALA A 59 -6.05 0.19 -34.59
CA ALA A 59 -7.07 -0.09 -33.58
C ALA A 59 -8.41 -0.52 -34.19
N GLU A 60 -8.67 -1.83 -34.27
CA GLU A 60 -10.03 -2.35 -34.44
C GLU A 60 -10.86 -2.04 -33.17
N LYS A 61 -11.91 -1.20 -33.29
CA LYS A 61 -12.84 -0.93 -32.19
C LYS A 61 -14.09 -1.79 -32.37
N ILE A 62 -14.37 -2.62 -31.40
CA ILE A 62 -15.64 -3.33 -31.30
C ILE A 62 -16.58 -2.46 -30.51
N TRP A 63 -17.67 -2.04 -31.13
CA TRP A 63 -18.76 -1.32 -30.48
C TRP A 63 -19.78 -2.30 -29.96
N THR A 64 -20.14 -2.21 -28.67
CA THR A 64 -21.15 -3.06 -28.05
C THR A 64 -22.26 -2.22 -27.48
N PRO A 65 -23.51 -2.72 -27.54
CA PRO A 65 -24.59 -2.15 -26.76
C PRO A 65 -24.20 -2.11 -25.29
N PHE A 66 -24.62 -1.06 -24.59
CA PHE A 66 -24.34 -0.91 -23.18
C PHE A 66 -24.83 -2.13 -22.38
N GLY A 67 -23.95 -2.74 -21.61
CA GLY A 67 -24.24 -3.88 -20.76
C GLY A 67 -24.24 -5.26 -21.42
N VAL A 68 -23.75 -5.36 -22.64
CA VAL A 68 -23.67 -6.64 -23.37
C VAL A 68 -22.26 -6.90 -23.85
N ARG A 69 -21.77 -8.11 -23.63
CA ARG A 69 -20.47 -8.54 -24.19
C ARG A 69 -20.65 -8.88 -25.67
N PRO A 70 -19.73 -8.44 -26.54
CA PRO A 70 -19.77 -8.83 -27.93
C PRO A 70 -19.47 -10.32 -28.04
N LEU A 71 -20.39 -11.05 -28.62
CA LEU A 71 -20.27 -12.47 -28.87
C LEU A 71 -20.18 -12.71 -30.38
N LEU A 72 -19.44 -13.73 -30.78
CA LEU A 72 -19.14 -13.98 -32.18
C LEU A 72 -19.11 -15.48 -32.47
N TRP A 73 -19.88 -15.92 -33.46
CA TRP A 73 -19.69 -17.21 -34.13
C TRP A 73 -18.66 -17.04 -35.26
N LYS A 74 -17.56 -17.77 -35.21
CA LYS A 74 -16.63 -17.93 -36.33
C LYS A 74 -17.00 -19.24 -37.00
N ILE A 75 -17.39 -19.18 -38.27
CA ILE A 75 -17.94 -20.29 -39.04
C ILE A 75 -17.04 -20.54 -40.25
N GLU A 76 -16.55 -21.76 -40.33
CA GLU A 76 -15.80 -22.27 -41.45
C GLU A 76 -16.55 -23.44 -42.12
N GLU A 77 -16.08 -23.94 -43.26
CA GLU A 77 -16.77 -24.96 -44.01
C GLU A 77 -17.00 -26.27 -43.22
N ASP A 78 -16.08 -26.66 -42.38
CA ASP A 78 -16.05 -27.92 -41.63
C ASP A 78 -16.15 -27.78 -40.11
N HIS A 79 -16.04 -26.57 -39.59
CA HIS A 79 -16.13 -26.31 -38.13
C HIS A 79 -16.62 -24.92 -37.81
N ALA A 80 -16.97 -24.71 -36.53
CA ALA A 80 -17.23 -23.41 -35.97
C ALA A 80 -16.76 -23.31 -34.52
N SER A 81 -16.61 -22.09 -34.07
CA SER A 81 -16.27 -21.79 -32.67
C SER A 81 -17.01 -20.53 -32.20
N PHE A 82 -17.17 -20.40 -30.88
CA PHE A 82 -17.85 -19.28 -30.27
C PHE A 82 -16.88 -18.48 -29.39
N TRP A 83 -16.94 -17.17 -29.55
CA TRP A 83 -15.97 -16.25 -28.96
C TRP A 83 -16.65 -15.09 -28.25
N GLU A 84 -16.02 -14.58 -27.20
CA GLU A 84 -16.24 -13.28 -26.62
C GLU A 84 -15.18 -12.33 -27.17
N THR A 85 -15.61 -11.27 -27.84
CA THR A 85 -14.69 -10.29 -28.44
C THR A 85 -14.57 -9.09 -27.52
N ALA A 86 -13.90 -9.23 -26.38
CA ALA A 86 -13.60 -8.14 -25.46
C ALA A 86 -12.27 -7.48 -25.84
N ILE A 87 -12.16 -6.14 -25.67
CA ILE A 87 -10.88 -5.43 -25.76
C ILE A 87 -10.17 -5.59 -24.42
N PRO A 88 -8.85 -5.94 -24.35
CA PRO A 88 -7.91 -6.01 -25.47
C PRO A 88 -7.80 -7.37 -26.15
N GLU A 89 -8.39 -8.42 -25.65
CA GLU A 89 -8.18 -9.78 -26.16
C GLU A 89 -9.50 -10.51 -26.43
N GLU A 90 -9.56 -11.23 -27.55
CA GLU A 90 -10.64 -12.17 -27.83
C GLU A 90 -10.50 -13.39 -26.92
N LYS A 91 -11.61 -13.81 -26.30
CA LYS A 91 -11.68 -15.00 -25.48
C LYS A 91 -12.51 -16.07 -26.14
N ARG A 92 -11.90 -17.20 -26.39
CA ARG A 92 -12.59 -18.36 -26.93
C ARG A 92 -13.49 -18.98 -25.85
N LEU A 93 -14.78 -19.19 -26.17
CA LEU A 93 -15.78 -19.75 -25.26
C LEU A 93 -16.07 -21.23 -25.51
N THR A 94 -15.81 -21.73 -26.74
CA THR A 94 -15.97 -23.15 -27.06
C THR A 94 -14.78 -23.67 -27.83
N GLU A 95 -14.45 -24.97 -27.69
CA GLU A 95 -13.61 -25.67 -28.65
C GLU A 95 -14.29 -25.68 -30.05
N ASP A 96 -13.46 -25.96 -31.08
CA ASP A 96 -14.04 -26.17 -32.42
C ASP A 96 -15.02 -27.34 -32.39
N PHE A 97 -16.17 -27.12 -32.96
CA PHE A 97 -17.14 -28.18 -33.13
C PHE A 97 -17.40 -28.38 -34.63
N PRO A 98 -17.54 -29.66 -35.05
CA PRO A 98 -17.65 -29.99 -36.47
C PRO A 98 -18.94 -29.47 -37.05
N LEU A 99 -18.85 -28.92 -38.25
CA LEU A 99 -19.98 -28.58 -39.11
C LEU A 99 -19.85 -29.37 -40.40
N CYS A 100 -20.97 -29.50 -41.10
CA CYS A 100 -21.01 -30.06 -42.46
C CYS A 100 -21.86 -29.10 -43.30
N ILE A 101 -21.18 -28.12 -43.89
CA ILE A 101 -21.82 -27.11 -44.76
C ILE A 101 -21.47 -27.50 -46.20
N GLU A 102 -22.48 -27.80 -47.00
CA GLU A 102 -22.29 -28.15 -48.42
C GLU A 102 -22.07 -26.87 -49.25
N PRO A 103 -20.86 -26.63 -49.76
CA PRO A 103 -20.60 -25.41 -50.54
C PRO A 103 -21.32 -25.38 -51.88
N GLY A 104 -21.43 -24.19 -52.47
CA GLY A 104 -22.10 -24.02 -53.77
C GLY A 104 -23.60 -23.84 -53.72
N ARG A 105 -24.20 -23.66 -52.54
CA ARG A 105 -25.63 -23.41 -52.37
C ARG A 105 -25.92 -22.42 -51.21
N TYR A 106 -27.18 -21.97 -51.16
CA TYR A 106 -27.65 -21.21 -50.02
C TYR A 106 -27.90 -22.12 -48.81
N HIS A 107 -27.48 -21.67 -47.63
CA HIS A 107 -27.81 -22.22 -46.35
C HIS A 107 -28.50 -21.17 -45.49
N HIS A 108 -29.44 -21.62 -44.65
CA HIS A 108 -30.15 -20.77 -43.73
C HIS A 108 -29.40 -20.75 -42.39
N PHE A 109 -28.71 -19.65 -42.09
CA PHE A 109 -28.01 -19.44 -40.81
C PHE A 109 -28.85 -18.57 -39.90
N GLY A 110 -28.76 -18.83 -38.62
CA GLY A 110 -29.42 -18.00 -37.64
C GLY A 110 -28.96 -18.28 -36.22
N TYR A 111 -29.31 -17.38 -35.33
CA TYR A 111 -29.22 -17.61 -33.89
C TYR A 111 -30.51 -17.22 -33.20
N GLU A 112 -30.71 -17.81 -32.04
CA GLU A 112 -31.76 -17.44 -31.09
C GLU A 112 -31.13 -17.29 -29.71
N THR A 113 -31.49 -16.24 -28.96
CA THR A 113 -30.98 -15.99 -27.61
C THR A 113 -32.08 -15.47 -26.69
N ASP A 114 -32.06 -15.93 -25.46
CA ASP A 114 -32.87 -15.46 -24.34
C ASP A 114 -32.09 -14.56 -23.37
N GLY A 115 -30.86 -14.14 -23.74
CA GLY A 115 -29.96 -13.37 -22.93
C GLY A 115 -29.11 -14.22 -21.97
N LYS A 116 -29.38 -15.53 -21.86
CA LYS A 116 -28.62 -16.48 -21.03
C LYS A 116 -27.95 -17.56 -21.85
N THR A 117 -28.61 -17.95 -22.92
CA THR A 117 -28.09 -18.93 -23.88
C THR A 117 -28.17 -18.39 -25.29
N VAL A 118 -27.27 -18.85 -26.16
CA VAL A 118 -27.28 -18.61 -27.60
C VAL A 118 -27.32 -19.94 -28.30
N ARG A 119 -28.30 -20.10 -29.25
CA ARG A 119 -28.42 -21.26 -30.11
C ARG A 119 -28.06 -20.87 -31.54
N LEU A 120 -27.12 -21.58 -32.12
CA LEU A 120 -26.80 -21.46 -33.55
C LEU A 120 -27.66 -22.44 -34.37
N PHE A 121 -28.28 -21.93 -35.42
CA PHE A 121 -29.07 -22.73 -36.38
C PHE A 121 -28.35 -22.72 -37.73
N ILE A 122 -28.34 -23.92 -38.37
CA ILE A 122 -28.00 -24.06 -39.77
C ILE A 122 -29.12 -24.92 -40.42
N ASP A 123 -29.70 -24.44 -41.51
CA ASP A 123 -30.81 -25.07 -42.18
C ASP A 123 -31.95 -25.45 -41.21
N ARG A 124 -32.28 -24.54 -40.30
CA ARG A 124 -33.34 -24.66 -39.27
C ARG A 124 -33.09 -25.74 -38.21
N LYS A 125 -31.87 -26.28 -38.13
CA LYS A 125 -31.48 -27.25 -37.10
C LYS A 125 -30.53 -26.57 -36.12
N ILE A 126 -30.73 -26.78 -34.80
CA ILE A 126 -29.78 -26.33 -33.77
C ILE A 126 -28.51 -27.14 -33.95
N VAL A 127 -27.40 -26.47 -34.21
CA VAL A 127 -26.09 -27.10 -34.34
C VAL A 127 -25.27 -26.94 -33.07
N ARG A 128 -25.53 -25.87 -32.29
CA ARG A 128 -24.87 -25.63 -31.02
C ARG A 128 -25.72 -24.76 -30.10
N GLU A 129 -25.67 -25.03 -28.80
CA GLU A 129 -26.19 -24.18 -27.75
C GLU A 129 -25.03 -23.84 -26.79
N VAL A 130 -24.89 -22.59 -26.39
CA VAL A 130 -23.83 -22.10 -25.50
C VAL A 130 -24.45 -21.19 -24.47
N GLU A 131 -24.06 -21.35 -23.19
CA GLU A 131 -24.42 -20.42 -22.13
C GLU A 131 -23.63 -19.13 -22.28
N ILE A 132 -24.29 -17.99 -22.18
CA ILE A 132 -23.66 -16.69 -22.14
C ILE A 132 -23.09 -16.48 -20.73
N PRO A 133 -21.80 -16.16 -20.56
CA PRO A 133 -21.26 -15.86 -19.25
C PRO A 133 -22.04 -14.74 -18.56
N SER A 134 -22.45 -14.95 -17.31
CA SER A 134 -23.19 -13.94 -16.55
C SER A 134 -22.34 -12.69 -16.33
N PHE A 135 -22.98 -11.53 -16.43
CA PHE A 135 -22.35 -10.25 -16.14
C PHE A 135 -22.41 -9.95 -14.64
N PRO A 136 -21.41 -9.29 -14.05
CA PRO A 136 -21.59 -8.69 -12.74
C PRO A 136 -22.67 -7.59 -12.84
N ALA A 137 -23.51 -7.49 -11.82
CA ALA A 137 -24.55 -6.45 -11.73
C ALA A 137 -23.97 -5.04 -11.84
N VAL A 138 -22.75 -4.87 -11.32
CA VAL A 138 -21.97 -3.64 -11.40
C VAL A 138 -20.62 -3.91 -12.06
N SER A 139 -20.30 -3.13 -13.08
CA SER A 139 -18.98 -3.12 -13.72
C SER A 139 -18.16 -1.96 -13.19
N SER A 140 -16.83 -2.15 -13.05
CA SER A 140 -15.96 -1.13 -12.50
C SER A 140 -14.65 -1.00 -13.26
N VAL A 141 -14.11 0.23 -13.29
CA VAL A 141 -12.75 0.55 -13.75
C VAL A 141 -12.15 1.58 -12.80
N THR A 142 -10.93 1.32 -12.35
CA THR A 142 -10.20 2.24 -11.50
C THR A 142 -9.00 2.82 -12.25
N THR A 143 -8.82 4.14 -12.16
CA THR A 143 -7.63 4.84 -12.63
C THR A 143 -7.02 5.63 -11.48
N VAL A 144 -5.69 5.72 -11.46
CA VAL A 144 -4.93 6.31 -10.34
C VAL A 144 -3.96 7.33 -10.89
N THR A 145 -3.90 8.50 -10.25
CA THR A 145 -2.87 9.51 -10.45
C THR A 145 -1.95 9.55 -9.22
N GLU A 146 -0.99 10.48 -9.19
CA GLU A 146 -0.17 10.70 -8.01
C GLU A 146 -1.03 11.04 -6.78
N ASP A 147 -2.02 11.91 -6.93
CA ASP A 147 -2.79 12.50 -5.84
C ASP A 147 -4.21 11.94 -5.69
N GLU A 148 -4.74 11.27 -6.71
CA GLU A 148 -6.16 10.94 -6.76
C GLU A 148 -6.41 9.51 -7.28
N ILE A 149 -7.55 8.96 -6.85
CA ILE A 149 -8.11 7.70 -7.34
C ILE A 149 -9.48 7.99 -7.94
N PHE A 150 -9.70 7.56 -9.17
CA PHE A 150 -10.98 7.64 -9.84
C PHE A 150 -11.56 6.24 -9.99
N ILE A 151 -12.70 5.98 -9.33
CA ILE A 151 -13.42 4.71 -9.42
C ILE A 151 -14.67 4.96 -10.25
N LYS A 152 -14.74 4.33 -11.41
CA LYS A 152 -15.87 4.40 -12.33
C LYS A 152 -16.70 3.14 -12.16
N LEU A 153 -17.96 3.30 -11.84
CA LEU A 153 -18.92 2.22 -11.59
C LEU A 153 -20.12 2.37 -12.54
N VAL A 154 -20.55 1.26 -13.10
CA VAL A 154 -21.76 1.19 -13.93
C VAL A 154 -22.68 0.16 -13.32
N ASN A 155 -23.81 0.62 -12.77
CA ASN A 155 -24.87 -0.24 -12.27
C ASN A 155 -26.00 -0.32 -13.30
N MET A 156 -26.18 -1.50 -13.87
CA MET A 156 -27.21 -1.78 -14.90
C MET A 156 -28.51 -2.33 -14.31
N GLU A 157 -28.54 -2.58 -13.00
CA GLU A 157 -29.71 -3.13 -12.32
C GLU A 157 -30.71 -2.03 -11.92
N GLY A 158 -31.99 -2.40 -11.87
CA GLY A 158 -33.09 -1.52 -11.41
C GLY A 158 -33.16 -1.33 -9.90
N LYS A 159 -32.05 -1.57 -9.18
CA LYS A 159 -31.94 -1.41 -7.73
C LYS A 159 -30.59 -0.82 -7.38
N THR A 160 -30.55 -0.14 -6.24
CA THR A 160 -29.27 0.28 -5.62
C THR A 160 -28.50 -0.95 -5.17
N ASP A 161 -27.18 -0.96 -5.42
CA ASP A 161 -26.31 -2.08 -5.06
C ASP A 161 -25.16 -1.60 -4.17
N PRO A 162 -24.98 -2.18 -2.96
CA PRO A 162 -23.86 -1.82 -2.07
C PRO A 162 -22.55 -2.43 -2.58
N ILE A 163 -21.60 -1.58 -2.92
CA ILE A 163 -20.28 -1.96 -3.42
C ILE A 163 -19.24 -1.73 -2.34
N GLU A 164 -18.58 -2.79 -1.89
CA GLU A 164 -17.44 -2.70 -1.01
C GLU A 164 -16.20 -2.25 -1.81
N ILE A 165 -15.63 -1.12 -1.43
CA ILE A 165 -14.41 -0.56 -2.00
C ILE A 165 -13.28 -0.78 -1.01
N SER A 166 -12.21 -1.45 -1.45
CA SER A 166 -10.97 -1.66 -0.71
C SER A 166 -9.81 -1.02 -1.45
N LEU A 167 -9.05 -0.15 -0.76
CA LEU A 167 -7.92 0.59 -1.30
C LEU A 167 -6.62 0.13 -0.59
N ASP A 168 -5.51 0.22 -1.26
CA ASP A 168 -4.17 -0.05 -0.73
C ASP A 168 -3.58 1.15 0.04
N CYS A 169 -4.13 2.35 -0.16
CA CYS A 169 -3.71 3.58 0.50
C CYS A 169 -4.88 4.27 1.24
N GLY A 170 -4.55 5.17 2.17
CA GLY A 170 -5.51 6.06 2.81
C GLY A 170 -6.05 7.11 1.84
N VAL A 171 -7.31 7.50 2.01
CA VAL A 171 -7.96 8.57 1.26
C VAL A 171 -8.63 9.55 2.21
N GLU A 172 -8.89 10.77 1.75
CA GLU A 172 -9.66 11.75 2.50
C GLU A 172 -11.09 11.25 2.69
N ARG A 173 -11.70 11.62 3.84
CA ARG A 173 -13.05 11.19 4.20
C ARG A 173 -14.12 11.79 3.27
N GLU A 174 -13.91 13.02 2.83
CA GLU A 174 -14.77 13.71 1.87
C GLU A 174 -14.30 13.39 0.45
N TYR A 175 -15.25 13.15 -0.45
CA TYR A 175 -14.98 12.89 -1.85
C TYR A 175 -16.10 13.41 -2.74
N GLU A 176 -15.82 13.53 -4.03
CA GLU A 176 -16.81 13.92 -5.03
C GLU A 176 -17.28 12.68 -5.81
N ALA A 177 -18.58 12.61 -6.07
CA ALA A 177 -19.19 11.65 -6.96
C ALA A 177 -19.90 12.37 -8.10
N VAL A 178 -19.49 12.08 -9.34
CA VAL A 178 -20.23 12.48 -10.53
C VAL A 178 -21.19 11.36 -10.88
N LEU A 179 -22.49 11.63 -10.85
CA LEU A 179 -23.55 10.66 -11.01
C LEU A 179 -24.36 10.97 -12.26
N LEU A 180 -24.48 9.99 -13.15
CA LEU A 180 -25.45 9.96 -14.22
C LEU A 180 -26.44 8.84 -13.89
N THR A 181 -27.72 9.16 -13.68
CA THR A 181 -28.77 8.17 -13.38
C THR A 181 -30.11 8.64 -13.93
N GLY A 182 -30.98 7.68 -14.20
CA GLY A 182 -32.33 7.94 -14.71
C GLY A 182 -33.14 6.65 -14.81
N GLU A 183 -34.37 6.74 -15.23
CA GLU A 183 -35.19 5.58 -15.61
C GLU A 183 -34.53 4.88 -16.81
N LYS A 184 -34.69 3.55 -16.91
CA LYS A 184 -34.05 2.72 -17.95
C LYS A 184 -34.28 3.25 -19.39
N THR A 185 -35.45 3.85 -19.62
CA THR A 185 -35.86 4.39 -20.92
C THR A 185 -35.82 5.90 -21.00
N ALA A 186 -35.18 6.56 -20.02
CA ALA A 186 -35.09 8.01 -20.02
C ALA A 186 -34.10 8.47 -21.11
N GLU A 187 -34.52 9.43 -21.92
CA GLU A 187 -33.73 10.03 -22.99
C GLU A 187 -33.87 11.56 -22.96
N ASN A 188 -32.86 12.23 -23.47
CA ASN A 188 -32.91 13.68 -23.65
C ASN A 188 -33.64 13.99 -24.96
N THR A 189 -34.56 14.95 -24.91
CA THR A 189 -35.30 15.46 -26.07
C THR A 189 -34.98 16.92 -26.30
N PHE A 190 -35.50 17.49 -27.40
CA PHE A 190 -35.37 18.94 -27.63
C PHE A 190 -36.13 19.78 -26.58
N GLU A 191 -37.20 19.24 -26.02
CA GLU A 191 -38.01 19.88 -24.99
C GLU A 191 -37.41 19.67 -23.61
N GLU A 192 -36.72 18.56 -23.36
CA GLU A 192 -36.07 18.21 -22.09
C GLU A 192 -34.59 17.78 -22.32
N PRO A 193 -33.71 18.71 -22.70
CA PRO A 193 -32.34 18.36 -23.11
C PRO A 193 -31.43 17.91 -21.97
N GLU A 194 -31.82 18.13 -20.72
CA GLU A 194 -31.08 17.77 -19.50
C GLU A 194 -31.84 16.76 -18.61
N LYS A 195 -32.82 16.06 -19.15
CA LYS A 195 -33.58 15.07 -18.40
C LYS A 195 -32.67 13.97 -17.84
N VAL A 196 -31.68 13.58 -18.60
CA VAL A 196 -30.58 12.72 -18.17
C VAL A 196 -29.30 13.52 -18.30
N SER A 197 -28.77 13.96 -17.16
CA SER A 197 -27.54 14.75 -17.08
C SER A 197 -26.73 14.33 -15.86
N ASP A 198 -25.44 14.56 -15.91
CA ASP A 198 -24.56 14.30 -14.77
C ASP A 198 -24.74 15.33 -13.66
N LYS A 199 -24.57 14.88 -12.42
CA LYS A 199 -24.61 15.72 -11.22
C LYS A 199 -23.42 15.42 -10.35
N THR A 200 -22.68 16.45 -9.95
CA THR A 200 -21.62 16.32 -8.97
C THR A 200 -22.19 16.46 -7.56
N VAL A 201 -21.94 15.47 -6.73
CA VAL A 201 -22.38 15.40 -5.33
C VAL A 201 -21.17 15.26 -4.43
N LYS A 202 -21.11 16.05 -3.36
CA LYS A 202 -20.15 15.85 -2.28
C LYS A 202 -20.62 14.74 -1.36
N MET A 203 -19.76 13.81 -1.08
CA MET A 203 -20.02 12.65 -0.25
C MET A 203 -18.99 12.54 0.87
N GLU A 204 -19.34 11.85 1.93
CA GLU A 204 -18.49 11.60 3.09
C GLU A 204 -18.42 10.10 3.39
N GLY A 205 -17.42 9.71 4.18
CA GLY A 205 -17.29 8.34 4.69
C GLY A 205 -16.31 7.49 3.93
N ALA A 206 -15.57 8.05 2.93
CA ALA A 206 -14.48 7.33 2.31
C ALA A 206 -13.39 7.01 3.34
N SER A 207 -12.80 5.83 3.20
CA SER A 207 -11.69 5.33 4.00
C SER A 207 -10.96 4.26 3.19
N LYS A 208 -9.93 3.64 3.77
CA LYS A 208 -9.23 2.52 3.13
C LYS A 208 -10.17 1.36 2.77
N LYS A 209 -11.28 1.21 3.53
CA LYS A 209 -12.33 0.24 3.23
C LYS A 209 -13.69 0.86 3.56
N PHE A 210 -14.57 0.99 2.56
CA PHE A 210 -15.89 1.59 2.74
C PHE A 210 -16.92 1.00 1.76
N ILE A 211 -18.20 1.26 2.00
CA ILE A 211 -19.30 0.83 1.13
C ILE A 211 -19.81 2.06 0.36
N TYR A 212 -19.93 1.92 -0.95
CA TYR A 212 -20.60 2.87 -1.82
C TYR A 212 -21.92 2.30 -2.32
N GLU A 213 -23.01 3.02 -2.11
CA GLU A 213 -24.34 2.66 -2.60
C GLU A 213 -24.48 3.09 -4.06
N ALA A 214 -24.24 2.18 -5.02
CA ALA A 214 -24.34 2.47 -6.44
C ALA A 214 -25.81 2.57 -6.84
N PRO A 215 -26.33 3.76 -7.26
CA PRO A 215 -27.75 3.93 -7.60
C PRO A 215 -28.19 3.01 -8.74
N ALA A 216 -29.48 2.70 -8.80
CA ALA A 216 -30.07 1.96 -9.91
C ALA A 216 -29.84 2.68 -11.26
N TYR A 217 -29.56 1.93 -12.32
CA TYR A 217 -29.34 2.44 -13.68
C TYR A 217 -28.41 3.67 -13.71
N SER A 218 -27.20 3.52 -13.18
CA SER A 218 -26.28 4.66 -13.01
C SER A 218 -24.89 4.42 -13.56
N VAL A 219 -24.26 5.52 -13.92
CA VAL A 219 -22.81 5.66 -14.03
C VAL A 219 -22.34 6.56 -12.91
N SER A 220 -21.42 6.07 -12.08
CA SER A 220 -20.85 6.82 -10.98
C SER A 220 -19.35 6.95 -11.20
N VAL A 221 -18.81 8.17 -11.05
CA VAL A 221 -17.37 8.41 -11.03
C VAL A 221 -17.01 8.98 -9.68
N LEU A 222 -16.39 8.17 -8.83
CA LEU A 222 -15.92 8.60 -7.51
C LEU A 222 -14.52 9.17 -7.65
N ARG A 223 -14.31 10.38 -7.19
CA ARG A 223 -13.03 11.07 -7.16
C ARG A 223 -12.56 11.16 -5.72
N LEU A 224 -11.59 10.33 -5.37
CA LEU A 224 -11.02 10.22 -4.04
C LEU A 224 -9.63 10.86 -4.04
N LYS A 225 -9.37 11.75 -3.10
CA LYS A 225 -8.03 12.30 -2.87
C LYS A 225 -7.25 11.36 -1.97
N LYS A 226 -6.03 11.01 -2.37
CA LYS A 226 -5.11 10.25 -1.53
C LYS A 226 -4.67 11.10 -0.35
N LYS A 227 -4.58 10.48 0.82
CA LYS A 227 -3.87 11.09 1.93
C LYS A 227 -2.38 10.99 1.64
N GLN A 228 -1.74 12.12 1.52
CA GLN A 228 -0.29 12.18 1.25
C GLN A 228 0.46 12.30 2.58
N ALA A 229 1.37 11.35 2.82
CA ALA A 229 2.39 11.55 3.80
C ALA A 229 3.52 12.38 3.14
N PHE A 230 3.88 13.47 3.75
CA PHE A 230 4.95 14.34 3.26
C PHE A 230 6.28 13.92 3.89
N ASN A 231 7.36 14.15 3.16
CA ASN A 231 8.72 14.08 3.71
C ASN A 231 9.40 15.44 3.46
N PRO A 232 9.81 16.20 4.49
CA PRO A 232 9.73 15.83 5.91
C PRO A 232 8.30 15.76 6.45
N TYR A 233 8.04 14.79 7.35
CA TYR A 233 6.69 14.54 7.90
C TYR A 233 6.34 15.46 9.07
N LEU A 234 7.32 16.05 9.76
CA LEU A 234 7.13 17.05 10.80
C LEU A 234 7.28 18.47 10.25
N PRO A 235 6.73 19.49 10.93
CA PRO A 235 6.91 20.88 10.54
C PRO A 235 8.38 21.28 10.45
N SER A 236 8.72 22.19 9.54
CA SER A 236 10.12 22.61 9.27
C SER A 236 10.83 23.32 10.44
N TRP A 237 10.11 23.64 11.50
CA TRP A 237 10.66 24.24 12.73
C TRP A 237 10.91 23.21 13.84
N GLU A 238 10.53 21.94 13.62
CA GLU A 238 10.70 20.86 14.58
C GLU A 238 11.92 20.02 14.22
N TYR A 239 12.73 19.71 15.22
CA TYR A 239 13.98 18.96 15.06
C TYR A 239 14.05 17.85 16.09
N ILE A 240 13.69 16.64 15.68
CA ILE A 240 13.73 15.41 16.50
C ILE A 240 14.74 14.45 15.89
N PRO A 241 16.04 14.60 16.18
CA PRO A 241 17.03 13.58 15.82
C PRO A 241 16.78 12.30 16.63
N ASP A 242 17.38 11.19 16.18
CA ASP A 242 17.31 9.88 16.83
C ASP A 242 15.88 9.38 17.01
N GLY A 243 15.03 9.67 16.03
CA GLY A 243 13.59 9.41 16.13
C GLY A 243 13.25 7.92 16.11
N GLU A 244 12.69 7.40 17.21
CA GLU A 244 12.20 6.03 17.36
C GLU A 244 10.67 5.97 17.17
N PRO A 245 10.17 5.38 16.04
CA PRO A 245 8.75 5.26 15.80
C PRO A 245 8.16 3.98 16.38
N TYR A 246 7.01 4.10 17.08
CA TYR A 246 6.25 2.98 17.61
C TYR A 246 4.77 3.11 17.32
N VAL A 247 4.13 1.98 17.03
CA VAL A 247 2.67 1.88 16.92
C VAL A 247 2.09 1.43 18.25
N PHE A 248 1.31 2.31 18.89
CA PHE A 248 0.53 1.99 20.08
C PHE A 248 -0.95 2.26 19.79
N GLY A 249 -1.76 1.21 19.85
CA GLY A 249 -3.16 1.29 19.44
C GLY A 249 -3.30 1.58 17.94
N ASP A 250 -3.98 2.66 17.61
CA ASP A 250 -4.26 3.12 16.24
C ASP A 250 -3.35 4.27 15.77
N ARG A 251 -2.29 4.60 16.54
CA ARG A 251 -1.40 5.72 16.24
C ARG A 251 0.06 5.33 16.21
N VAL A 252 0.82 5.99 15.35
CA VAL A 252 2.29 6.01 15.37
C VAL A 252 2.72 7.15 16.27
N TYR A 253 3.65 6.88 17.19
CA TYR A 253 4.31 7.85 18.05
C TYR A 253 5.78 7.92 17.69
N VAL A 254 6.37 9.12 17.70
CA VAL A 254 7.81 9.32 17.49
C VAL A 254 8.41 9.94 18.74
N TYR A 255 9.41 9.25 19.25
CA TYR A 255 10.24 9.66 20.38
C TYR A 255 11.65 9.92 19.87
N GLY A 256 12.32 10.94 20.37
CA GLY A 256 13.68 11.25 19.97
C GLY A 256 14.28 12.35 20.83
N SER A 257 15.54 12.62 20.62
CA SER A 257 16.19 13.82 21.14
C SER A 257 15.48 15.08 20.64
N HIS A 258 15.72 16.22 21.24
CA HIS A 258 15.06 17.46 20.82
C HIS A 258 16.06 18.59 20.64
N ASP A 259 16.29 18.99 19.40
CA ASP A 259 17.20 20.05 19.02
C ASP A 259 16.51 21.41 18.91
N PHE A 260 17.26 22.49 19.12
CA PHE A 260 16.82 23.84 18.85
C PHE A 260 17.54 24.43 17.64
N TYR A 261 16.82 25.17 16.81
CA TYR A 261 17.43 25.90 15.70
C TYR A 261 18.56 26.83 16.21
N ASN A 262 19.75 26.72 15.60
CA ASN A 262 20.96 27.42 16.03
C ASN A 262 21.38 27.15 17.50
N GLY A 263 21.01 26.00 18.06
CA GLY A 263 21.54 25.56 19.35
C GLY A 263 23.07 25.46 19.33
N HIS A 264 23.69 25.74 20.47
CA HIS A 264 25.16 25.67 20.58
C HIS A 264 25.69 24.24 20.73
N VAL A 265 24.79 23.28 20.98
CA VAL A 265 25.04 21.83 21.07
C VAL A 265 23.72 21.11 20.73
N PHE A 266 23.76 19.80 20.48
CA PHE A 266 22.54 18.98 20.23
C PHE A 266 21.78 18.71 21.53
N CYS A 267 20.50 18.27 21.40
CA CYS A 267 19.65 17.73 22.46
C CYS A 267 19.41 18.71 23.61
N LEU A 268 19.34 20.01 23.30
CA LEU A 268 19.10 21.07 24.28
C LEU A 268 17.70 21.08 24.86
N GLY A 269 16.72 20.50 24.13
CA GLY A 269 15.31 20.51 24.50
C GLY A 269 14.96 19.45 25.53
N ASP A 270 13.73 19.56 26.07
CA ASP A 270 13.05 18.50 26.77
C ASP A 270 12.51 17.48 25.77
N TYR A 271 12.28 16.23 26.15
CA TYR A 271 11.66 15.28 25.23
C TYR A 271 10.23 15.69 24.90
N VAL A 272 9.93 15.71 23.62
CA VAL A 272 8.60 15.93 23.06
C VAL A 272 8.13 14.68 22.33
N CYS A 273 6.85 14.62 22.05
CA CYS A 273 6.28 13.52 21.26
C CYS A 273 5.37 14.06 20.18
N TRP A 274 5.44 13.44 19.04
CA TRP A 274 4.52 13.62 17.93
C TRP A 274 3.83 12.31 17.61
N SER A 275 2.55 12.37 17.19
CA SER A 275 1.83 11.17 16.79
C SER A 275 0.96 11.42 15.57
N ALA A 276 0.73 10.35 14.79
CA ALA A 276 -0.22 10.36 13.68
C ALA A 276 -1.07 9.08 13.67
N PRO A 277 -2.31 9.10 13.16
CA PRO A 277 -3.07 7.87 12.93
C PRO A 277 -2.31 6.93 11.99
N VAL A 278 -2.33 5.62 12.25
CA VAL A 278 -1.63 4.62 11.41
C VAL A 278 -2.13 4.63 9.96
N ASP A 279 -3.40 4.96 9.76
CA ASP A 279 -4.05 5.05 8.46
C ASP A 279 -3.90 6.43 7.79
N ASN A 280 -3.26 7.40 8.47
CA ASN A 280 -3.05 8.75 7.99
C ASN A 280 -1.77 9.40 8.52
N LEU A 281 -0.63 9.01 7.96
CA LEU A 281 0.69 9.57 8.33
C LEU A 281 0.92 11.02 7.82
N ALA A 282 -0.09 11.68 7.28
CA ALA A 282 -0.08 13.11 6.99
C ALA A 282 -0.64 13.97 8.13
N ASP A 283 -1.34 13.36 9.11
CA ASP A 283 -2.02 14.05 10.21
C ASP A 283 -1.23 13.96 11.52
N TRP A 284 -0.04 14.56 11.51
CA TRP A 284 0.83 14.60 12.68
C TRP A 284 0.34 15.64 13.68
N ARG A 285 0.23 15.22 14.93
CA ARG A 285 -0.18 16.04 16.07
C ARG A 285 0.98 16.15 17.07
N TYR A 286 1.23 17.37 17.52
CA TYR A 286 2.13 17.63 18.65
C TYR A 286 1.45 17.22 19.96
N GLU A 287 2.03 16.29 20.67
CA GLU A 287 1.53 15.78 21.95
C GLU A 287 2.04 16.61 23.14
N GLY A 288 3.07 17.44 22.93
CA GLY A 288 3.67 18.27 23.95
C GLY A 288 4.98 17.73 24.49
N VAL A 289 5.48 18.40 25.55
CA VAL A 289 6.63 17.95 26.34
C VAL A 289 6.20 16.74 27.16
N ILE A 290 6.82 15.58 26.90
CA ILE A 290 6.51 14.33 27.59
C ILE A 290 7.42 14.07 28.79
N TYR A 291 8.67 14.60 28.78
CA TYR A 291 9.62 14.47 29.89
C TYR A 291 10.56 15.68 29.95
N PRO A 292 10.42 16.54 30.97
CA PRO A 292 11.37 17.62 31.21
C PRO A 292 12.69 17.08 31.74
N LYS A 293 13.82 17.57 31.24
CA LYS A 293 15.17 17.11 31.65
C LYS A 293 15.48 17.35 33.12
N THR A 294 14.77 18.26 33.76
CA THR A 294 14.91 18.55 35.21
C THR A 294 14.19 17.53 36.10
N GLU A 295 13.42 16.60 35.53
CA GLU A 295 12.81 15.53 36.30
C GLU A 295 13.82 14.48 36.75
N ASP A 296 14.95 14.31 36.03
CA ASP A 296 16.03 13.41 36.46
C ASP A 296 16.73 13.98 37.67
N PRO A 297 16.87 13.19 38.78
CA PRO A 297 17.58 13.61 39.97
C PRO A 297 19.06 14.05 39.76
N LEU A 298 19.71 13.52 38.73
CA LEU A 298 21.07 13.92 38.35
C LEU A 298 21.13 15.26 37.60
N ASN A 299 19.98 15.77 37.11
CA ASN A 299 19.93 16.97 36.26
C ASN A 299 18.94 18.02 36.78
N ARG A 300 18.73 18.15 38.06
CA ARG A 300 17.79 19.11 38.66
C ARG A 300 18.02 20.56 38.24
N ASP A 301 19.25 20.92 37.89
CA ASP A 301 19.58 22.26 37.40
C ASP A 301 19.40 22.44 35.88
N GLY A 302 19.05 21.37 35.16
CA GLY A 302 18.73 21.35 33.73
C GLY A 302 19.90 21.63 32.79
N LYS A 303 21.16 21.50 33.29
CA LYS A 303 22.36 21.81 32.51
C LYS A 303 22.77 20.70 31.54
N MET A 304 22.46 19.45 31.90
CA MET A 304 22.73 18.29 31.04
C MET A 304 21.66 18.11 29.97
N CYS A 305 22.08 17.63 28.81
CA CYS A 305 21.22 17.33 27.70
C CYS A 305 20.63 15.92 27.81
N LEU A 306 19.45 15.71 27.19
CA LEU A 306 18.81 14.42 27.06
C LEU A 306 19.12 13.84 25.68
N TYR A 307 19.92 12.76 25.64
CA TYR A 307 20.29 12.07 24.40
C TYR A 307 19.28 10.99 24.03
N ALA A 308 19.46 10.43 22.83
CA ALA A 308 18.60 9.42 22.17
C ALA A 308 17.78 8.54 23.13
N PRO A 309 16.45 8.72 23.20
CA PRO A 309 15.59 7.87 24.02
C PRO A 309 15.02 6.73 23.21
N ASP A 310 14.58 5.67 23.92
CA ASP A 310 13.71 4.64 23.34
C ASP A 310 12.59 4.27 24.31
N VAL A 311 11.47 3.75 23.80
CA VAL A 311 10.25 3.46 24.56
C VAL A 311 9.78 2.03 24.34
N THR A 312 9.40 1.36 25.43
CA THR A 312 8.74 0.04 25.37
C THR A 312 7.57 -0.03 26.33
N VAL A 313 6.68 -1.02 26.11
CA VAL A 313 5.59 -1.32 27.04
C VAL A 313 6.06 -2.41 28.01
N GLY A 314 5.97 -2.14 29.30
CA GLY A 314 6.30 -3.11 30.36
C GLY A 314 5.23 -4.18 30.52
N PRO A 315 5.55 -5.25 31.28
CA PRO A 315 4.59 -6.33 31.60
C PRO A 315 3.33 -5.87 32.34
N ASP A 316 3.41 -4.72 32.99
CA ASP A 316 2.31 -4.07 33.71
C ASP A 316 1.43 -3.18 32.82
N GLY A 317 1.78 -3.08 31.53
CA GLY A 317 1.06 -2.29 30.54
C GLY A 317 1.40 -0.81 30.53
N ARG A 318 2.35 -0.35 31.35
CA ARG A 318 2.84 1.02 31.34
C ARG A 318 3.94 1.20 30.30
N TYR A 319 4.19 2.45 29.94
CA TYR A 319 5.20 2.87 28.97
C TYR A 319 6.47 3.29 29.69
N TYR A 320 7.61 2.71 29.33
CA TYR A 320 8.90 2.95 29.94
C TYR A 320 9.81 3.60 28.90
N LEU A 321 10.28 4.81 29.21
CA LEU A 321 11.19 5.60 28.39
C LEU A 321 12.60 5.49 28.99
N TYR A 322 13.52 4.90 28.20
CA TYR A 322 14.94 4.77 28.53
C TYR A 322 15.71 5.88 27.86
N TYR A 323 16.65 6.48 28.57
CA TYR A 323 17.46 7.58 28.07
C TYR A 323 18.77 7.70 28.80
N VAL A 324 19.67 8.53 28.26
CA VAL A 324 20.94 8.91 28.94
C VAL A 324 21.05 10.43 29.00
N LEU A 325 21.76 10.91 30.04
CA LEU A 325 22.17 12.30 30.14
C LEU A 325 23.59 12.44 29.61
N ASP A 326 23.92 13.59 29.01
CA ASP A 326 25.34 13.89 28.68
C ASP A 326 26.19 13.89 29.94
N HIS A 327 27.47 13.55 29.79
CA HIS A 327 28.46 13.44 30.88
C HIS A 327 28.19 12.39 31.96
N VAL A 328 27.17 11.54 31.80
CA VAL A 328 26.88 10.39 32.68
C VAL A 328 26.92 9.09 31.90
N SER A 329 27.26 8.01 32.56
CA SER A 329 27.45 6.70 31.93
C SER A 329 26.34 5.70 32.26
N VAL A 330 25.21 6.17 32.75
CA VAL A 330 24.10 5.31 33.23
C VAL A 330 22.84 5.51 32.41
N VAL A 331 22.04 4.47 32.29
CA VAL A 331 20.73 4.55 31.68
C VAL A 331 19.70 4.93 32.75
N SER A 332 19.01 6.02 32.51
CA SER A 332 17.85 6.49 33.27
C SER A 332 16.56 5.94 32.67
N VAL A 333 15.55 5.75 33.50
CA VAL A 333 14.24 5.24 33.09
C VAL A 333 13.15 6.14 33.65
N ALA A 334 12.22 6.54 32.81
CA ALA A 334 10.99 7.22 33.20
C ALA A 334 9.76 6.38 32.79
N VAL A 335 8.63 6.58 33.44
CA VAL A 335 7.41 5.76 33.26
C VAL A 335 6.18 6.63 33.11
N SER A 336 5.24 6.17 32.28
CA SER A 336 3.93 6.79 32.08
C SER A 336 2.83 5.74 31.86
N ASP A 337 1.59 6.08 32.19
CA ASP A 337 0.41 5.24 31.93
C ASP A 337 -0.08 5.35 30.47
N THR A 338 0.40 6.34 29.73
CA THR A 338 -0.01 6.55 28.31
C THR A 338 1.21 6.81 27.42
N PRO A 339 1.15 6.50 26.11
CA PRO A 339 2.32 6.64 25.22
C PRO A 339 2.80 8.08 25.10
N ALA A 340 1.92 9.08 25.11
CA ALA A 340 2.25 10.49 25.03
C ALA A 340 1.97 11.24 26.33
N GLY A 341 1.76 10.52 27.43
CA GLY A 341 1.54 11.14 28.75
C GLY A 341 2.82 11.74 29.29
N LYS A 342 2.68 12.49 30.39
CA LYS A 342 3.85 12.92 31.13
C LYS A 342 4.52 11.72 31.75
N TYR A 343 5.80 11.53 31.41
CA TYR A 343 6.64 10.55 32.05
C TYR A 343 7.15 11.10 33.38
N GLU A 344 7.27 10.25 34.36
CA GLU A 344 7.86 10.57 35.66
C GLU A 344 9.14 9.75 35.83
N PHE A 345 10.16 10.31 36.46
CA PHE A 345 11.39 9.58 36.74
C PHE A 345 11.09 8.32 37.55
N TYR A 346 11.57 7.17 37.08
CA TYR A 346 11.31 5.86 37.69
C TYR A 346 12.53 5.31 38.39
N GLY A 347 13.72 5.37 37.78
CA GLY A 347 14.94 4.84 38.34
C GLY A 347 16.11 4.80 37.36
N TYR A 348 17.20 4.18 37.78
CA TYR A 348 18.35 3.86 36.95
C TYR A 348 18.46 2.36 36.76
N VAL A 349 18.95 1.89 35.62
CA VAL A 349 19.27 0.49 35.43
C VAL A 349 20.40 0.08 36.39
N HIS A 350 20.19 -0.97 37.16
CA HIS A 350 21.11 -1.38 38.24
C HIS A 350 21.11 -2.90 38.43
N ASP A 351 22.17 -3.39 39.10
CA ASP A 351 22.21 -4.79 39.50
C ASP A 351 21.34 -5.05 40.77
N LYS A 352 21.30 -6.31 41.21
CA LYS A 352 20.52 -6.73 42.39
C LYS A 352 21.01 -6.11 43.72
N LYS A 353 22.17 -5.44 43.75
CA LYS A 353 22.68 -4.71 44.91
C LYS A 353 22.31 -3.23 44.86
N GLY A 354 21.82 -2.75 43.73
CA GLY A 354 21.52 -1.34 43.47
C GLY A 354 22.67 -0.57 42.86
N ASP A 355 23.76 -1.24 42.44
CA ASP A 355 24.86 -0.61 41.77
C ASP A 355 24.50 -0.34 40.29
N ARG A 356 24.62 0.91 39.85
CA ARG A 356 24.17 1.37 38.54
C ARG A 356 25.01 0.78 37.39
N LEU A 357 24.38 0.28 36.36
CA LEU A 357 25.05 -0.17 35.14
C LEU A 357 25.77 1.01 34.48
N GLY A 358 27.05 0.81 34.15
CA GLY A 358 27.95 1.85 33.61
C GLY A 358 28.83 2.53 34.65
N GLU A 359 28.58 2.34 35.97
CA GLU A 359 29.40 2.84 37.08
C GLU A 359 30.08 1.72 37.85
N ARG A 360 29.74 0.46 37.61
CA ARG A 360 30.36 -0.69 38.28
C ARG A 360 31.78 -0.92 37.75
N PRO A 361 32.70 -1.47 38.59
CA PRO A 361 34.04 -1.82 38.13
C PRO A 361 34.00 -2.80 36.93
N GLY A 362 34.54 -2.38 35.78
CA GLY A 362 34.60 -3.18 34.56
C GLY A 362 33.46 -2.94 33.59
N ASP A 363 32.46 -2.13 33.97
CA ASP A 363 31.41 -1.73 33.01
C ASP A 363 31.96 -0.79 31.95
N GLU A 364 31.50 -0.92 30.74
CA GLU A 364 31.57 0.14 29.74
C GLU A 364 30.51 1.19 30.01
N PRO A 365 30.79 2.49 29.78
CA PRO A 365 29.78 3.52 29.87
C PRO A 365 28.60 3.23 28.95
N GLN A 366 27.41 3.41 29.47
CA GLN A 366 26.16 3.19 28.73
C GLN A 366 25.79 4.42 27.89
N PHE A 367 25.26 4.21 26.72
CA PHE A 367 24.87 5.27 25.79
C PHE A 367 23.79 4.77 24.82
N ASP A 368 22.93 5.69 24.37
CA ASP A 368 21.88 5.46 23.35
C ASP A 368 21.10 4.16 23.59
N PRO A 369 20.19 4.10 24.56
CA PRO A 369 19.45 2.88 24.84
C PRO A 369 18.45 2.54 23.73
N GLY A 370 18.47 1.29 23.25
CA GLY A 370 17.40 0.67 22.48
C GLY A 370 16.73 -0.41 23.32
N VAL A 371 15.40 -0.55 23.29
CA VAL A 371 14.68 -1.48 24.17
C VAL A 371 13.64 -2.32 23.47
N LEU A 372 13.51 -3.57 23.92
CA LEU A 372 12.47 -4.50 23.46
C LEU A 372 11.98 -5.34 24.64
N THR A 373 10.68 -5.33 24.90
CA THR A 373 10.05 -6.17 25.93
C THR A 373 9.34 -7.37 25.30
N GLU A 374 9.62 -8.55 25.82
CA GLU A 374 8.96 -9.80 25.47
C GLU A 374 8.51 -10.55 26.74
N GLY A 375 7.22 -10.54 26.98
CA GLY A 375 6.66 -11.11 28.20
C GLY A 375 7.15 -10.38 29.46
N ALA A 376 7.84 -11.08 30.34
CA ALA A 376 8.38 -10.51 31.59
C ALA A 376 9.85 -10.08 31.49
N ARG A 377 10.46 -10.13 30.30
CA ARG A 377 11.87 -9.76 30.09
C ARG A 377 11.97 -8.55 29.19
N THR A 378 12.86 -7.63 29.55
CA THR A 378 13.21 -6.49 28.72
C THR A 378 14.68 -6.61 28.32
N TYR A 379 14.93 -6.47 27.02
CA TYR A 379 16.27 -6.46 26.42
C TYR A 379 16.65 -5.02 26.17
N LEU A 380 17.66 -4.56 26.91
CA LEU A 380 18.25 -3.22 26.80
C LEU A 380 19.52 -3.32 25.97
N TYR A 381 19.59 -2.58 24.87
CA TYR A 381 20.79 -2.46 24.02
C TYR A 381 21.41 -1.10 24.22
N THR A 382 22.74 -1.06 24.39
CA THR A 382 23.46 0.17 24.60
C THR A 382 24.86 0.09 23.96
N GLY A 383 25.50 1.24 23.74
CA GLY A 383 26.88 1.29 23.33
C GLY A 383 27.24 2.57 22.59
N PHE A 384 28.52 2.90 22.65
CA PHE A 384 29.15 3.99 21.90
C PHE A 384 30.60 3.61 21.59
N CYS A 385 31.02 3.60 20.34
CA CYS A 385 32.34 3.16 19.91
C CYS A 385 33.02 4.22 19.05
N GLY A 386 33.64 5.20 19.69
CA GLY A 386 34.42 6.24 18.99
C GLY A 386 35.58 5.66 18.19
N ARG A 387 35.94 6.30 17.10
CA ARG A 387 37.07 5.87 16.25
C ARG A 387 38.37 5.82 17.05
N GLY A 388 39.10 4.69 16.98
CA GLY A 388 40.36 4.47 17.69
C GLY A 388 40.20 4.18 19.17
N ASP A 389 38.98 4.12 19.70
CA ASP A 389 38.75 3.82 21.12
C ASP A 389 38.72 2.29 21.34
N LYS A 390 39.83 1.75 21.82
CA LYS A 390 39.99 0.32 22.15
C LYS A 390 39.33 -0.08 23.48
N THR A 391 38.79 0.86 24.22
CA THR A 391 38.10 0.57 25.48
C THR A 391 36.62 0.24 25.29
N ARG A 392 36.11 0.41 24.06
CA ARG A 392 34.72 0.19 23.64
C ARG A 392 34.63 -0.98 22.67
N HIS A 393 33.98 -2.06 23.09
CA HIS A 393 34.01 -3.30 22.35
C HIS A 393 32.88 -3.40 21.32
N GLY A 394 31.75 -2.73 21.55
CA GLY A 394 30.60 -2.81 20.64
C GLY A 394 29.26 -2.53 21.31
N ALA A 395 28.19 -2.84 20.60
CA ALA A 395 26.85 -2.86 21.16
C ALA A 395 26.71 -3.99 22.17
N MET A 396 26.09 -3.69 23.30
CA MET A 396 25.79 -4.65 24.37
C MET A 396 24.28 -4.90 24.46
N ALA A 397 23.89 -6.08 24.89
CA ALA A 397 22.53 -6.41 25.27
C ALA A 397 22.50 -6.88 26.73
N THR A 398 21.65 -6.27 27.54
CA THR A 398 21.42 -6.56 28.95
C THR A 398 20.00 -7.05 29.14
N VAL A 399 19.76 -8.08 29.94
CA VAL A 399 18.39 -8.54 30.24
C VAL A 399 17.96 -7.95 31.57
N LEU A 400 16.83 -7.25 31.54
CA LEU A 400 16.19 -6.66 32.71
C LEU A 400 14.98 -7.50 33.15
N GLY A 401 14.70 -7.45 34.43
CA GLY A 401 13.55 -8.08 35.05
C GLY A 401 12.21 -7.37 34.80
N PRO A 402 11.12 -7.91 35.35
CA PRO A 402 9.77 -7.35 35.15
C PRO A 402 9.57 -5.96 35.79
N ASP A 403 10.46 -5.53 36.67
CA ASP A 403 10.51 -4.16 37.21
C ASP A 403 11.14 -3.14 36.26
N MET A 404 11.62 -3.58 35.10
CA MET A 404 12.14 -2.77 34.01
C MET A 404 13.51 -2.09 34.28
N ILE A 405 14.11 -2.24 35.46
CA ILE A 405 15.39 -1.59 35.85
C ILE A 405 16.40 -2.53 36.46
N THR A 406 16.00 -3.65 37.03
CA THR A 406 16.94 -4.60 37.68
C THR A 406 17.54 -5.56 36.65
N ILE A 407 18.88 -5.67 36.62
CA ILE A 407 19.61 -6.59 35.76
C ILE A 407 19.36 -8.03 36.22
N GLU A 408 18.87 -8.86 35.32
CA GLU A 408 18.73 -10.31 35.50
C GLU A 408 19.87 -11.10 34.85
N GLU A 409 20.30 -10.67 33.65
CA GLU A 409 21.46 -11.24 32.96
C GLU A 409 22.41 -10.10 32.59
N GLU A 410 23.69 -10.28 32.91
CA GLU A 410 24.75 -9.27 32.68
C GLU A 410 24.92 -8.92 31.20
N PRO A 411 25.43 -7.71 30.86
CA PRO A 411 25.66 -7.30 29.50
C PRO A 411 26.52 -8.29 28.70
N VAL A 412 26.10 -8.56 27.46
CA VAL A 412 26.86 -9.33 26.49
C VAL A 412 27.03 -8.55 25.19
N PHE A 413 28.21 -8.64 24.57
CA PHE A 413 28.44 -7.97 23.27
C PHE A 413 27.72 -8.68 22.15
N VAL A 414 26.92 -7.94 21.38
CA VAL A 414 26.05 -8.45 20.31
C VAL A 414 26.48 -8.01 18.91
N ALA A 415 27.14 -6.85 18.78
CA ALA A 415 27.72 -6.36 17.53
C ALA A 415 29.06 -5.65 17.83
N PRO A 416 30.14 -5.84 17.01
CA PRO A 416 31.45 -5.30 17.29
C PRO A 416 31.57 -3.81 16.95
N GLY A 417 32.29 -3.08 17.77
CA GLY A 417 32.80 -1.72 17.48
C GLY A 417 33.95 -1.75 16.46
N GLY A 418 34.35 -0.57 15.97
CA GLY A 418 35.34 -0.43 14.90
C GLY A 418 36.64 -1.14 15.12
N GLU A 419 37.20 -1.06 16.35
CA GLU A 419 38.47 -1.71 16.69
C GLU A 419 38.39 -3.25 16.85
N TYR A 420 37.19 -3.81 16.83
CA TYR A 420 36.89 -5.23 17.03
C TYR A 420 36.15 -5.87 15.85
N ALA A 421 36.07 -5.16 14.73
CA ALA A 421 35.26 -5.60 13.56
C ALA A 421 36.02 -6.60 12.66
N ASP A 422 37.32 -6.66 12.71
CA ASP A 422 38.13 -7.50 11.83
C ASP A 422 37.77 -9.00 11.96
N GLY A 423 37.48 -9.64 10.83
CA GLY A 423 37.09 -11.05 10.75
C GLY A 423 35.68 -11.36 11.23
N THR A 424 34.85 -10.34 11.44
CA THR A 424 33.48 -10.49 11.98
C THR A 424 32.38 -10.31 10.93
N GLY A 425 32.70 -9.77 9.74
CA GLY A 425 31.76 -9.41 8.69
C GLY A 425 31.18 -7.99 8.85
N TYR A 426 31.68 -7.23 9.83
CA TYR A 426 31.30 -5.82 10.07
C TYR A 426 32.35 -4.83 9.55
N GLU A 427 33.35 -5.29 8.83
CA GLU A 427 34.44 -4.47 8.31
C GLU A 427 33.90 -3.33 7.45
N GLY A 428 34.28 -2.10 7.79
CA GLY A 428 33.80 -0.88 7.12
C GLY A 428 32.42 -0.40 7.58
N HIS A 429 31.66 -1.20 8.33
CA HIS A 429 30.30 -0.89 8.81
C HIS A 429 30.10 -1.27 10.28
N ALA A 430 31.14 -1.22 11.08
CA ALA A 430 31.11 -1.57 12.50
C ALA A 430 30.15 -0.68 13.29
N PHE A 431 29.68 -1.20 14.41
CA PHE A 431 28.82 -0.45 15.33
C PHE A 431 29.52 0.81 15.83
N PHE A 432 28.81 1.94 15.79
CA PHE A 432 29.24 3.20 16.34
C PHE A 432 28.37 3.60 17.53
N GLU A 433 27.04 3.80 17.31
CA GLU A 433 26.06 4.18 18.33
C GLU A 433 24.61 3.89 17.90
N ALA A 434 23.63 4.34 18.67
CA ALA A 434 22.21 4.33 18.39
C ALA A 434 21.64 2.95 18.05
N PRO A 435 21.75 1.95 18.94
CA PRO A 435 21.16 0.64 18.72
C PRO A 435 19.64 0.70 18.84
N SER A 436 18.91 0.46 17.74
CA SER A 436 17.47 0.33 17.70
C SER A 436 17.10 -1.12 17.39
N ILE A 437 16.21 -1.70 18.17
CA ILE A 437 15.88 -3.12 18.10
C ILE A 437 14.43 -3.36 17.70
N ARG A 438 14.20 -4.25 16.74
CA ARG A 438 12.86 -4.70 16.33
C ARG A 438 12.83 -6.22 16.17
N LYS A 439 11.66 -6.82 16.41
CA LYS A 439 11.42 -8.23 16.13
C LYS A 439 10.37 -8.38 15.03
N ILE A 440 10.71 -9.11 13.98
CA ILE A 440 9.79 -9.43 12.89
C ILE A 440 9.75 -10.95 12.72
N GLY A 441 8.61 -11.54 13.01
CA GLY A 441 8.50 -13.01 13.10
C GLY A 441 9.41 -13.57 14.19
N ASN A 442 10.35 -14.45 13.83
CA ASN A 442 11.32 -15.04 14.74
C ASN A 442 12.71 -14.42 14.66
N THR A 443 12.86 -13.32 13.95
CA THR A 443 14.14 -12.66 13.71
C THR A 443 14.21 -11.32 14.43
N TYR A 444 15.31 -11.07 15.13
CA TYR A 444 15.64 -9.80 15.75
C TYR A 444 16.50 -8.97 14.79
N TYR A 445 16.12 -7.72 14.61
CA TYR A 445 16.80 -6.74 13.75
C TYR A 445 17.38 -5.64 14.61
N LEU A 446 18.70 -5.54 14.63
CA LEU A 446 19.43 -4.44 15.25
C LEU A 446 19.76 -3.44 14.16
N ILE A 447 19.20 -2.24 14.25
CA ILE A 447 19.52 -1.10 13.40
C ILE A 447 20.45 -0.22 14.20
N TYR A 448 21.46 0.34 13.55
CA TYR A 448 22.49 1.12 14.26
C TYR A 448 23.19 2.11 13.34
N SER A 449 23.79 3.16 13.92
CA SER A 449 24.70 4.06 13.23
C SER A 449 26.08 3.40 13.12
N SER A 450 26.66 3.38 11.92
CA SER A 450 27.95 2.73 11.68
C SER A 450 29.16 3.65 11.90
N SER A 451 30.34 3.07 11.99
CA SER A 451 31.63 3.79 12.09
C SER A 451 31.93 4.68 10.88
N VAL A 452 31.17 4.57 9.78
CA VAL A 452 31.25 5.49 8.64
C VAL A 452 30.63 6.84 8.96
N MET A 453 29.70 6.88 9.93
CA MET A 453 28.88 8.03 10.31
C MET A 453 27.84 8.42 9.23
N HIS A 454 26.70 8.94 9.64
CA HIS A 454 25.58 9.26 8.76
C HIS A 454 25.12 8.09 7.89
N GLU A 455 25.36 6.87 8.35
CA GLU A 455 24.96 5.62 7.72
C GLU A 455 24.23 4.75 8.73
N LEU A 456 22.99 4.37 8.42
CA LEU A 456 22.22 3.39 9.18
C LEU A 456 22.40 2.02 8.56
N CYS A 457 22.94 1.10 9.36
CA CYS A 457 23.09 -0.31 9.01
C CYS A 457 22.12 -1.18 9.78
N TYR A 458 21.98 -2.45 9.36
CA TYR A 458 21.25 -3.42 10.13
C TYR A 458 21.96 -4.77 10.21
N ALA A 459 21.70 -5.45 11.30
CA ALA A 459 22.17 -6.79 11.57
C ALA A 459 21.03 -7.65 12.13
N THR A 460 21.12 -8.98 12.01
CA THR A 460 20.05 -9.88 12.43
C THR A 460 20.57 -10.99 13.34
N SER A 461 19.71 -11.44 14.25
CA SER A 461 19.94 -12.61 15.11
C SER A 461 18.64 -13.39 15.33
N GLU A 462 18.74 -14.69 15.62
CA GLU A 462 17.61 -15.52 16.07
C GLU A 462 17.33 -15.43 17.57
N LYS A 463 18.25 -14.76 18.30
CA LYS A 463 18.17 -14.58 19.76
C LYS A 463 18.42 -13.12 20.13
N PRO A 464 17.68 -12.56 21.11
CA PRO A 464 17.81 -11.15 21.48
C PRO A 464 19.21 -10.82 22.04
N THR A 465 19.85 -11.73 22.77
CA THR A 465 21.21 -11.58 23.33
C THR A 465 22.26 -12.37 22.53
N GLY A 466 21.91 -12.85 21.32
CA GLY A 466 22.85 -13.55 20.45
C GLY A 466 23.78 -12.57 19.72
N LYS A 467 24.83 -13.09 19.09
CA LYS A 467 25.62 -12.31 18.15
C LYS A 467 24.77 -11.99 16.92
N PHE A 468 24.69 -10.72 16.59
CA PHE A 468 24.03 -10.27 15.37
C PHE A 468 24.98 -10.40 14.16
N THR A 469 24.44 -10.76 13.03
CA THR A 469 25.16 -10.84 11.76
C THR A 469 24.81 -9.64 10.90
N TYR A 470 25.80 -8.89 10.47
CA TYR A 470 25.64 -7.74 9.57
C TYR A 470 24.93 -8.16 8.28
N ARG A 471 24.01 -7.32 7.80
CA ARG A 471 23.19 -7.60 6.62
C ARG A 471 23.27 -6.53 5.53
N GLY A 472 23.59 -5.30 5.89
CA GLY A 472 23.70 -4.24 4.90
C GLY A 472 23.40 -2.84 5.44
N VAL A 473 23.48 -1.88 4.53
CA VAL A 473 23.13 -0.48 4.74
C VAL A 473 21.66 -0.28 4.41
N LEU A 474 20.93 0.43 5.27
CA LEU A 474 19.54 0.85 5.03
C LEU A 474 19.50 2.22 4.37
N VAL A 475 20.22 3.18 4.92
CA VAL A 475 20.27 4.57 4.47
C VAL A 475 21.68 5.12 4.70
N SER A 476 22.20 5.87 3.74
CA SER A 476 23.48 6.58 3.88
C SER A 476 23.44 7.93 3.19
N ASN A 477 23.89 8.97 3.88
CA ASN A 477 24.15 10.27 3.25
C ASN A 477 25.43 10.24 2.39
N CYS A 478 26.31 9.26 2.62
CA CYS A 478 27.56 9.13 1.87
C CYS A 478 27.33 8.78 0.39
N ASP A 479 26.20 8.17 0.06
CA ASP A 479 25.84 7.79 -1.31
C ASP A 479 25.39 8.98 -2.19
N MET A 480 25.16 10.13 -1.59
CA MET A 480 24.73 11.33 -2.33
C MET A 480 25.88 12.01 -3.10
N HIS A 481 27.12 11.58 -2.92
CA HIS A 481 28.33 12.17 -3.52
C HIS A 481 28.46 13.68 -3.31
N ILE A 482 27.91 14.20 -2.22
CA ILE A 482 27.97 15.61 -1.82
C ILE A 482 28.95 15.72 -0.66
N ASP A 483 30.16 16.22 -0.93
CA ASP A 483 31.24 16.27 0.07
C ASP A 483 30.91 17.10 1.32
N THR A 484 29.94 17.99 1.25
CA THR A 484 29.50 18.82 2.39
C THR A 484 28.64 18.08 3.42
N TYR A 485 28.25 16.83 3.16
CA TYR A 485 27.42 16.01 4.04
C TYR A 485 28.19 14.80 4.61
N LYS A 486 29.51 14.80 4.48
CA LYS A 486 30.38 13.76 5.05
C LYS A 486 30.93 14.19 6.41
#